data_55a0f2624b089cc4647162ba459e3661
#
_entry.id   55a0f2624b089cc4647162ba459e3661
#
_cell.length_a   1.000
_cell.length_b   1.000
_cell.length_c   1.000
_cell.angle_alpha   90.00
_cell.angle_beta   90.00
_cell.angle_gamma   90.00
#
_symmetry.space_group_name_H-M   'P 1'
#
loop_
_entity.id
_entity.type
_entity.pdbx_description
1 polymer ?
#
loop_
_entity_poly.entity_id
_entity_poly.type
_entity_poly.pdbx_seq_one_letter_code
_entity_poly.pdbx_strand_id
1 'polypeptide(L)'
;MTNSTSLKFWQFSLAYYQHSNSSEILLGLQNKYALDVNLTLFALWAGWIESTALLKDHFQTLDSSIAKWRDNIIQPLRKIRQTAKAQTALFSDFSDNFLNMTSDIEIEAERICQALLCQEYLNLKNLPKGSNKRGLATTNLDTYFSLLTLPNSQNMHETKGKLVNLTEEVLSLSP
;
A
#
# COMPACT_ATOMS: atom_id res chain seq x y z
N MET A 1 -20.89 -5.10 4.17
CA MET A 1 -20.66 -6.06 3.06
C MET A 1 -19.34 -5.70 2.42
N THR A 2 -18.38 -6.63 2.44
CA THR A 2 -17.09 -6.43 1.76
C THR A 2 -17.35 -6.46 0.26
N ASN A 3 -17.09 -5.35 -0.41
CA ASN A 3 -17.24 -5.25 -1.86
C ASN A 3 -16.23 -6.20 -2.54
N SER A 4 -16.62 -6.85 -3.61
CA SER A 4 -15.74 -7.74 -4.40
C SER A 4 -14.42 -7.06 -4.81
N THR A 5 -14.45 -5.76 -5.06
CA THR A 5 -13.27 -4.94 -5.39
C THR A 5 -12.29 -4.85 -4.22
N SER A 6 -12.78 -4.61 -3.00
CA SER A 6 -11.92 -4.54 -1.80
C SER A 6 -11.28 -5.89 -1.46
N LEU A 7 -12.01 -6.99 -1.69
CA LEU A 7 -11.47 -8.33 -1.50
C LEU A 7 -10.33 -8.63 -2.50
N LYS A 8 -10.52 -8.27 -3.77
CA LYS A 8 -9.48 -8.43 -4.80
C LYS A 8 -8.22 -7.62 -4.50
N PHE A 9 -8.40 -6.38 -4.07
CA PHE A 9 -7.27 -5.53 -3.69
C PHE A 9 -6.54 -6.07 -2.46
N TRP A 10 -7.29 -6.52 -1.44
CA TRP A 10 -6.70 -7.15 -0.27
C TRP A 10 -5.90 -8.42 -0.60
N GLN A 11 -6.46 -9.31 -1.43
CA GLN A 11 -5.77 -10.52 -1.91
C GLN A 11 -4.49 -10.18 -2.68
N PHE A 12 -4.53 -9.18 -3.58
CA PHE A 12 -3.35 -8.68 -4.27
C PHE A 12 -2.29 -8.18 -3.28
N SER A 13 -2.69 -7.40 -2.27
CA SER A 13 -1.78 -6.88 -1.25
C SER A 13 -1.13 -8.00 -0.44
N LEU A 14 -1.89 -9.01 -0.02
CA LEU A 14 -1.36 -10.18 0.69
C LEU A 14 -0.36 -10.95 -0.16
N ALA A 15 -0.68 -11.25 -1.42
CA ALA A 15 0.21 -11.92 -2.35
C ALA A 15 1.50 -11.11 -2.56
N TYR A 16 1.38 -9.78 -2.65
CA TYR A 16 2.52 -8.89 -2.80
C TYR A 16 3.43 -8.95 -1.57
N TYR A 17 2.88 -8.93 -0.35
CA TYR A 17 3.65 -9.02 0.89
C TYR A 17 4.29 -10.39 1.14
N GLN A 18 3.71 -11.47 0.61
CA GLN A 18 4.26 -12.81 0.71
C GLN A 18 5.45 -13.04 -0.24
N HIS A 19 5.60 -12.19 -1.25
CA HIS A 19 6.72 -12.29 -2.17
C HIS A 19 8.03 -11.82 -1.49
N SER A 20 9.13 -12.54 -1.74
CA SER A 20 10.44 -12.20 -1.20
C SER A 20 10.85 -10.76 -1.57
N ASN A 21 11.41 -10.02 -0.61
CA ASN A 21 11.90 -8.65 -0.75
C ASN A 21 10.84 -7.54 -0.90
N SER A 22 9.56 -7.85 -1.10
CA SER A 22 8.52 -6.83 -1.27
C SER A 22 8.33 -5.97 -0.01
N SER A 23 8.29 -6.62 1.16
CA SER A 23 8.16 -5.94 2.45
C SER A 23 9.32 -4.98 2.71
N GLU A 24 10.55 -5.38 2.39
CA GLU A 24 11.73 -4.53 2.58
C GLU A 24 11.67 -3.28 1.69
N ILE A 25 11.29 -3.44 0.41
CA ILE A 25 11.16 -2.33 -0.52
C ILE A 25 10.06 -1.37 -0.07
N LEU A 26 8.86 -1.87 0.27
CA LEU A 26 7.73 -1.04 0.69
C LEU A 26 8.01 -0.31 2.00
N LEU A 27 8.53 -1.00 3.02
CA LEU A 27 8.91 -0.40 4.29
C LEU A 27 10.08 0.58 4.15
N GLY A 28 11.03 0.29 3.27
CA GLY A 28 12.12 1.22 2.93
C GLY A 28 11.59 2.53 2.35
N LEU A 29 10.61 2.47 1.44
CA LEU A 29 9.95 3.65 0.88
C LEU A 29 9.15 4.42 1.93
N GLN A 30 8.39 3.71 2.76
CA GLN A 30 7.63 4.32 3.85
C GLN A 30 8.54 5.04 4.84
N ASN A 31 9.62 4.40 5.30
CA ASN A 31 10.50 4.96 6.32
C ASN A 31 11.35 6.12 5.79
N LYS A 32 11.81 6.04 4.54
CA LYS A 32 12.71 7.03 3.96
C LYS A 32 11.99 8.24 3.37
N TYR A 33 10.80 8.02 2.83
CA TYR A 33 10.09 9.03 2.03
C TYR A 33 8.67 9.32 2.51
N ALA A 34 8.24 8.75 3.63
CA ALA A 34 6.89 8.86 4.18
C ALA A 34 5.79 8.48 3.16
N LEU A 35 6.10 7.57 2.24
CA LEU A 35 5.14 7.03 1.28
C LEU A 35 4.06 6.22 2.00
N ASP A 36 2.81 6.39 1.59
CA ASP A 36 1.74 5.50 2.03
C ASP A 36 1.79 4.19 1.22
N VAL A 37 1.99 3.08 1.92
CA VAL A 37 2.10 1.76 1.29
C VAL A 37 0.78 1.34 0.64
N ASN A 38 -0.37 1.67 1.24
CA ASN A 38 -1.68 1.33 0.67
C ASN A 38 -1.91 2.06 -0.65
N LEU A 39 -1.56 3.35 -0.74
CA LEU A 39 -1.64 4.11 -2.00
C LEU A 39 -0.64 3.61 -3.04
N THR A 40 0.55 3.19 -2.62
CA THR A 40 1.55 2.58 -3.52
C THR A 40 1.03 1.28 -4.13
N LEU A 41 0.52 0.37 -3.29
CA LEU A 41 -0.09 -0.88 -3.74
C LEU A 41 -1.35 -0.64 -4.59
N PHE A 42 -2.13 0.38 -4.22
CA PHE A 42 -3.33 0.75 -4.97
C PHE A 42 -2.99 1.26 -6.38
N ALA A 43 -1.91 2.04 -6.53
CA ALA A 43 -1.42 2.51 -7.83
C ALA A 43 -1.08 1.33 -8.76
N LEU A 44 -0.37 0.33 -8.22
CA LEU A 44 -0.01 -0.89 -8.95
C LEU A 44 -1.25 -1.71 -9.32
N TRP A 45 -2.12 -1.98 -8.34
CA TRP A 45 -3.34 -2.75 -8.51
C TRP A 45 -4.30 -2.12 -9.52
N ALA A 46 -4.53 -0.82 -9.44
CA ALA A 46 -5.41 -0.09 -10.36
C ALA A 46 -4.90 -0.17 -11.81
N GLY A 47 -3.58 -0.05 -12.01
CA GLY A 47 -2.98 -0.16 -13.33
C GLY A 47 -3.00 -1.57 -13.88
N TRP A 48 -2.66 -2.55 -13.06
CA TRP A 48 -2.47 -3.93 -13.51
C TRP A 48 -3.75 -4.76 -13.55
N ILE A 49 -4.56 -4.68 -12.50
CA ILE A 49 -5.79 -5.49 -12.37
C ILE A 49 -6.99 -4.76 -12.99
N GLU A 50 -7.17 -3.49 -12.63
CA GLU A 50 -8.33 -2.70 -13.10
C GLU A 50 -8.09 -2.04 -14.45
N SER A 51 -6.87 -2.15 -15.01
CA SER A 51 -6.48 -1.54 -16.29
C SER A 51 -6.78 -0.05 -16.38
N THR A 52 -6.56 0.68 -15.27
CA THR A 52 -6.97 2.07 -15.07
C THR A 52 -5.77 2.97 -14.85
N ALA A 53 -5.73 4.11 -15.54
CA ALA A 53 -4.84 5.21 -15.22
C ALA A 53 -5.47 6.12 -14.17
N LEU A 54 -4.69 6.46 -13.13
CA LEU A 54 -5.10 7.38 -12.07
C LEU A 54 -4.43 8.74 -12.29
N LEU A 55 -5.23 9.79 -12.30
CA LEU A 55 -4.79 11.18 -12.40
C LEU A 55 -4.43 11.73 -11.00
N LYS A 56 -3.78 12.88 -10.96
CA LYS A 56 -3.40 13.55 -9.70
C LYS A 56 -4.60 13.79 -8.79
N ASP A 57 -5.70 14.31 -9.34
CA ASP A 57 -6.93 14.58 -8.59
C ASP A 57 -7.54 13.30 -8.01
N HIS A 58 -7.43 12.17 -8.73
CA HIS A 58 -7.86 10.87 -8.22
C HIS A 58 -7.05 10.45 -6.99
N PHE A 59 -5.71 10.58 -7.04
CA PHE A 59 -4.87 10.28 -5.88
C PHE A 59 -5.12 11.21 -4.70
N GLN A 60 -5.36 12.51 -4.93
CA GLN A 60 -5.70 13.46 -3.87
C GLN A 60 -7.02 13.09 -3.18
N THR A 61 -8.02 12.68 -3.97
CA THR A 61 -9.30 12.21 -3.45
C THR A 61 -9.15 10.91 -2.64
N LEU A 62 -8.41 9.93 -3.17
CA LEU A 62 -8.11 8.67 -2.49
C LEU A 62 -7.34 8.89 -1.19
N ASP A 63 -6.29 9.72 -1.19
CA ASP A 63 -5.53 10.04 0.02
C ASP A 63 -6.40 10.70 1.08
N SER A 64 -7.23 11.67 0.68
CA SER A 64 -8.15 12.36 1.59
C SER A 64 -9.16 11.40 2.22
N SER A 65 -9.60 10.38 1.50
CA SER A 65 -10.59 9.40 1.98
C SER A 65 -10.06 8.54 3.14
N ILE A 66 -8.76 8.28 3.17
CA ILE A 66 -8.13 7.44 4.19
C ILE A 66 -7.37 8.24 5.27
N ALA A 67 -7.15 9.53 5.08
CA ALA A 67 -6.28 10.35 5.93
C ALA A 67 -6.65 10.23 7.42
N LYS A 68 -7.94 10.42 7.77
CA LYS A 68 -8.38 10.32 9.17
C LYS A 68 -8.15 8.94 9.76
N TRP A 69 -8.39 7.89 9.00
CA TRP A 69 -8.18 6.51 9.46
C TRP A 69 -6.69 6.21 9.64
N ARG A 70 -5.88 6.58 8.66
CA ARG A 70 -4.43 6.44 8.71
C ARG A 70 -3.84 7.15 9.93
N ASP A 71 -4.19 8.43 10.12
CA ASP A 71 -3.55 9.28 11.12
C ASP A 71 -4.04 8.98 12.55
N ASN A 72 -5.31 8.60 12.72
CA ASN A 72 -5.90 8.38 14.04
C ASN A 72 -5.92 6.90 14.48
N ILE A 73 -5.74 5.96 13.56
CA ILE A 73 -5.78 4.52 13.88
C ILE A 73 -4.46 3.83 13.51
N ILE A 74 -4.08 3.84 12.22
CA ILE A 74 -2.92 3.06 11.77
C ILE A 74 -1.62 3.58 12.38
N GLN A 75 -1.37 4.90 12.32
CA GLN A 75 -0.14 5.48 12.85
C GLN A 75 0.01 5.27 14.38
N PRO A 76 -1.02 5.47 15.21
CA PRO A 76 -0.96 5.14 16.63
C PRO A 76 -0.69 3.65 16.91
N LEU A 77 -1.32 2.72 16.16
CA LEU A 77 -1.07 1.28 16.31
C LEU A 77 0.39 0.91 15.99
N ARG A 78 0.94 1.44 14.90
CA ARG A 78 2.36 1.29 14.53
C ARG A 78 3.28 1.81 15.63
N LYS A 79 2.96 2.97 16.18
CA LYS A 79 3.74 3.56 17.29
C LYS A 79 3.70 2.69 18.55
N ILE A 80 2.53 2.16 18.91
CA ILE A 80 2.38 1.23 20.05
C ILE A 80 3.26 -0.01 19.82
N ARG A 81 3.16 -0.65 18.66
CA ARG A 81 3.96 -1.85 18.33
C ARG A 81 5.47 -1.57 18.36
N GLN A 82 5.90 -0.44 17.78
CA GLN A 82 7.32 -0.04 17.79
C GLN A 82 7.82 0.22 19.20
N THR A 83 7.05 0.92 20.02
CA THR A 83 7.39 1.20 21.43
C THR A 83 7.47 -0.10 22.22
N ALA A 84 6.49 -0.99 22.07
CA ALA A 84 6.50 -2.31 22.75
C ALA A 84 7.72 -3.13 22.32
N LYS A 85 8.03 -3.18 21.02
CA LYS A 85 9.22 -3.89 20.50
C LYS A 85 10.53 -3.35 21.08
N ALA A 86 10.64 -2.04 21.28
CA ALA A 86 11.83 -1.43 21.88
C ALA A 86 11.95 -1.74 23.39
N GLN A 87 10.87 -2.15 24.05
CA GLN A 87 10.83 -2.43 25.49
C GLN A 87 10.72 -3.95 25.82
N THR A 88 10.87 -4.82 24.85
CA THR A 88 10.76 -6.30 25.05
C THR A 88 11.69 -6.84 26.12
N ALA A 89 12.85 -6.23 26.32
CA ALA A 89 13.79 -6.62 27.38
C ALA A 89 13.22 -6.45 28.81
N LEU A 90 12.19 -5.63 29.01
CA LEU A 90 11.54 -5.40 30.30
C LEU A 90 10.41 -6.41 30.59
N PHE A 91 9.89 -7.12 29.57
CA PHE A 91 8.67 -7.92 29.64
C PHE A 91 8.80 -9.24 28.85
N SER A 92 9.94 -9.92 28.95
CA SER A 92 10.30 -11.08 28.11
C SER A 92 9.20 -12.15 28.00
N ASP A 93 8.49 -12.46 29.10
CA ASP A 93 7.55 -13.57 29.15
C ASP A 93 6.16 -13.24 28.55
N PHE A 94 5.84 -11.94 28.34
CA PHE A 94 4.54 -11.49 27.84
C PHE A 94 4.64 -10.71 26.52
N SER A 95 5.85 -10.37 26.11
CA SER A 95 6.09 -9.49 24.95
C SER A 95 5.59 -10.07 23.64
N ASP A 96 5.79 -11.36 23.40
CA ASP A 96 5.46 -12.00 22.13
C ASP A 96 3.95 -12.01 21.87
N ASN A 97 3.14 -12.35 22.90
CA ASN A 97 1.70 -12.33 22.75
C ASN A 97 1.18 -10.91 22.49
N PHE A 98 1.68 -9.92 23.21
CA PHE A 98 1.28 -8.51 23.01
C PHE A 98 1.69 -8.01 21.63
N LEU A 99 2.91 -8.33 21.16
CA LEU A 99 3.38 -7.95 19.83
C LEU A 99 2.57 -8.61 18.71
N ASN A 100 2.21 -9.88 18.87
CA ASN A 100 1.35 -10.59 17.92
C ASN A 100 -0.04 -9.95 17.86
N MET A 101 -0.68 -9.70 19.00
CA MET A 101 -1.99 -9.04 19.05
C MET A 101 -1.97 -7.65 18.42
N THR A 102 -0.94 -6.85 18.70
CA THR A 102 -0.81 -5.51 18.09
C THR A 102 -0.58 -5.58 16.59
N SER A 103 0.17 -6.58 16.12
CA SER A 103 0.35 -6.84 14.69
C SER A 103 -0.96 -7.23 14.00
N ASP A 104 -1.76 -8.10 14.61
CA ASP A 104 -3.04 -8.54 14.06
C ASP A 104 -4.04 -7.38 13.94
N ILE A 105 -4.08 -6.52 14.96
CA ILE A 105 -4.93 -5.31 14.94
C ILE A 105 -4.44 -4.33 13.86
N GLU A 106 -3.12 -4.16 13.69
CA GLU A 106 -2.54 -3.31 12.64
C GLU A 106 -2.91 -3.84 11.24
N ILE A 107 -2.81 -5.15 11.00
CA ILE A 107 -3.20 -5.79 9.74
C ILE A 107 -4.70 -5.57 9.45
N GLU A 108 -5.56 -5.71 10.45
CA GLU A 108 -6.98 -5.46 10.29
C GLU A 108 -7.28 -3.97 10.01
N ALA A 109 -6.55 -3.05 10.64
CA ALA A 109 -6.66 -1.62 10.37
C ALA A 109 -6.22 -1.28 8.93
N GLU A 110 -5.18 -1.94 8.40
CA GLU A 110 -4.75 -1.81 7.00
C GLU A 110 -5.82 -2.37 6.04
N ARG A 111 -6.45 -3.49 6.37
CA ARG A 111 -7.53 -4.08 5.58
C ARG A 111 -8.73 -3.12 5.47
N ILE A 112 -9.10 -2.45 6.56
CA ILE A 112 -10.15 -1.42 6.56
C ILE A 112 -9.73 -0.22 5.71
N CYS A 113 -8.48 0.24 5.83
CA CYS A 113 -7.93 1.32 5.00
C CYS A 113 -8.06 1.00 3.50
N GLN A 114 -7.71 -0.21 3.09
CA GLN A 114 -7.85 -0.67 1.72
C GLN A 114 -9.30 -0.76 1.26
N ALA A 115 -10.23 -1.12 2.15
CA ALA A 115 -11.66 -1.11 1.85
C ALA A 115 -12.19 0.31 1.62
N LEU A 116 -11.73 1.30 2.40
CA LEU A 116 -12.04 2.72 2.20
C LEU A 116 -11.52 3.23 0.85
N LEU A 117 -10.28 2.90 0.48
CA LEU A 117 -9.73 3.23 -0.85
C LEU A 117 -10.59 2.67 -1.98
N CYS A 118 -10.98 1.40 -1.88
CA CYS A 118 -11.83 0.78 -2.89
C CYS A 118 -13.23 1.40 -2.96
N GLN A 119 -13.80 1.76 -1.81
CA GLN A 119 -15.08 2.45 -1.76
C GLN A 119 -15.01 3.80 -2.49
N GLU A 120 -13.96 4.59 -2.23
CA GLU A 120 -13.76 5.87 -2.89
C GLU A 120 -13.45 5.72 -4.38
N TYR A 121 -12.62 4.74 -4.74
CA TYR A 121 -12.32 4.44 -6.14
C TYR A 121 -13.56 4.18 -6.99
N LEU A 122 -14.57 3.49 -6.44
CA LEU A 122 -15.83 3.23 -7.14
C LEU A 122 -16.67 4.51 -7.37
N ASN A 123 -16.43 5.56 -6.59
CA ASN A 123 -17.07 6.86 -6.76
C ASN A 123 -16.35 7.76 -7.78
N LEU A 124 -15.09 7.45 -8.12
CA LEU A 124 -14.31 8.23 -9.07
C LEU A 124 -14.93 8.18 -10.46
N LYS A 125 -14.87 9.32 -11.16
CA LYS A 125 -15.35 9.46 -12.54
C LYS A 125 -14.17 9.68 -13.49
N ASN A 126 -14.43 9.51 -14.78
CA ASN A 126 -13.43 9.78 -15.82
C ASN A 126 -12.13 8.98 -15.64
N LEU A 127 -12.25 7.70 -15.30
CA LEU A 127 -11.12 6.80 -15.16
C LEU A 127 -10.65 6.31 -16.54
N PRO A 128 -9.51 6.78 -17.07
CA PRO A 128 -8.98 6.31 -18.34
C PRO A 128 -8.62 4.83 -18.25
N LYS A 129 -9.01 4.05 -19.23
CA LYS A 129 -8.71 2.62 -19.35
C LYS A 129 -7.68 2.39 -20.46
N GLY A 130 -6.90 1.34 -20.32
CA GLY A 130 -5.90 0.96 -21.33
C GLY A 130 -5.56 -0.52 -21.30
N SER A 131 -4.91 -1.02 -22.35
CA SER A 131 -4.51 -2.42 -22.46
C SER A 131 -3.09 -2.71 -21.96
N ASN A 132 -2.22 -1.69 -21.91
CA ASN A 132 -0.85 -1.85 -21.41
C ASN A 132 -0.82 -1.78 -19.87
N LYS A 133 -1.10 -2.89 -19.22
CA LYS A 133 -1.18 -3.02 -17.76
C LYS A 133 0.10 -2.55 -17.05
N ARG A 134 1.26 -2.98 -17.56
CA ARG A 134 2.57 -2.58 -17.03
C ARG A 134 2.79 -1.07 -17.15
N GLY A 135 2.49 -0.51 -18.32
CA GLY A 135 2.59 0.94 -18.54
C GLY A 135 1.64 1.73 -17.64
N LEU A 136 0.40 1.25 -17.44
CA LEU A 136 -0.57 1.88 -16.54
C LEU A 136 -0.09 1.86 -15.08
N ALA A 137 0.43 0.73 -14.58
CA ALA A 137 0.98 0.64 -13.23
C ALA A 137 2.17 1.58 -13.04
N THR A 138 3.08 1.66 -14.03
CA THR A 138 4.20 2.60 -14.01
C THR A 138 3.72 4.05 -13.98
N THR A 139 2.77 4.42 -14.86
CA THR A 139 2.20 5.77 -14.90
C THR A 139 1.50 6.14 -13.60
N ASN A 140 0.77 5.21 -12.99
CA ASN A 140 0.12 5.44 -11.70
C ASN A 140 1.13 5.70 -10.58
N LEU A 141 2.22 4.93 -10.50
CA LEU A 141 3.31 5.21 -9.56
C LEU A 141 3.96 6.56 -9.82
N ASP A 142 4.23 6.91 -11.07
CA ASP A 142 4.80 8.21 -11.43
C ASP A 142 3.88 9.36 -11.02
N THR A 143 2.57 9.21 -11.26
CA THR A 143 1.56 10.19 -10.87
C THR A 143 1.52 10.35 -9.34
N TYR A 144 1.43 9.24 -8.60
CA TYR A 144 1.40 9.28 -7.13
C TYR A 144 2.68 9.88 -6.56
N PHE A 145 3.84 9.45 -7.01
CA PHE A 145 5.14 9.94 -6.54
C PHE A 145 5.36 11.42 -6.88
N SER A 146 4.77 11.91 -7.97
CA SER A 146 4.85 13.35 -8.33
C SER A 146 4.09 14.27 -7.36
N LEU A 147 3.16 13.73 -6.57
CA LEU A 147 2.44 14.48 -5.53
C LEU A 147 3.26 14.63 -4.23
N LEU A 148 4.32 13.85 -4.11
CA LEU A 148 5.17 13.82 -2.93
C LEU A 148 6.45 14.61 -3.23
N THR A 149 6.99 15.30 -2.21
CA THR A 149 8.27 16.00 -2.33
C THR A 149 9.41 14.96 -2.27
N LEU A 150 9.51 14.15 -3.31
CA LEU A 150 10.52 13.10 -3.40
C LEU A 150 11.77 13.62 -4.12
N PRO A 151 12.97 13.22 -3.67
CA PRO A 151 14.18 13.52 -4.42
C PRO A 151 14.12 12.82 -5.78
N ASN A 152 14.34 13.60 -6.85
CA ASN A 152 14.45 13.06 -8.20
C ASN A 152 15.81 12.36 -8.33
N SER A 153 15.94 11.15 -7.76
CA SER A 153 17.18 10.38 -7.77
C SER A 153 17.04 9.14 -8.65
N GLN A 154 18.13 8.73 -9.26
CA GLN A 154 18.24 7.47 -10.01
C GLN A 154 17.73 6.28 -9.18
N ASN A 155 17.99 6.29 -7.87
CA ASN A 155 17.51 5.29 -6.92
C ASN A 155 15.96 5.19 -6.87
N MET A 156 15.24 6.31 -6.99
CA MET A 156 13.77 6.29 -7.01
C MET A 156 13.24 5.65 -8.30
N HIS A 157 13.92 5.91 -9.43
CA HIS A 157 13.53 5.30 -10.70
C HIS A 157 13.74 3.79 -10.70
N GLU A 158 14.86 3.33 -10.16
CA GLU A 158 15.14 1.89 -9.96
C GLU A 158 14.14 1.23 -9.02
N THR A 159 13.76 1.91 -7.92
CA THR A 159 12.79 1.38 -6.96
C THR A 159 11.40 1.24 -7.58
N LYS A 160 10.95 2.21 -8.39
CA LYS A 160 9.69 2.09 -9.15
C LYS A 160 9.74 0.89 -10.10
N GLY A 161 10.83 0.72 -10.83
CA GLY A 161 11.05 -0.43 -11.70
C GLY A 161 10.94 -1.76 -10.95
N LYS A 162 11.55 -1.86 -9.77
CA LYS A 162 11.45 -3.04 -8.90
C LYS A 162 10.01 -3.32 -8.47
N LEU A 163 9.25 -2.31 -8.05
CA LEU A 163 7.85 -2.48 -7.66
C LEU A 163 6.99 -3.02 -8.81
N VAL A 164 7.18 -2.49 -10.03
CA VAL A 164 6.43 -2.95 -11.21
C VAL A 164 6.82 -4.38 -11.59
N ASN A 165 8.12 -4.73 -11.54
CA ASN A 165 8.58 -6.09 -11.80
C ASN A 165 8.02 -7.09 -10.79
N LEU A 166 8.06 -6.76 -9.49
CA LEU A 166 7.45 -7.57 -8.43
C LEU A 166 5.96 -7.79 -8.65
N THR A 167 5.24 -6.79 -9.17
CA THR A 167 3.81 -6.95 -9.49
C THR A 167 3.59 -8.02 -10.56
N GLU A 168 4.44 -8.04 -11.58
CA GLU A 168 4.38 -9.06 -12.64
C GLU A 168 4.67 -10.46 -12.09
N GLU A 169 5.70 -10.58 -11.26
CA GLU A 169 6.09 -11.84 -10.61
C GLU A 169 4.97 -12.38 -9.70
N VAL A 170 4.41 -11.53 -8.83
CA VAL A 170 3.30 -11.88 -7.92
C VAL A 170 2.09 -12.40 -8.70
N LEU A 171 1.74 -11.75 -9.81
CA LEU A 171 0.58 -12.13 -10.60
C LEU A 171 0.83 -13.35 -11.48
N SER A 172 2.09 -13.65 -11.83
CA SER A 172 2.44 -14.87 -12.56
C SER A 172 2.39 -16.13 -11.69
N LEU A 173 2.52 -15.96 -10.36
CA LEU A 173 2.47 -17.05 -9.38
C LEU A 173 1.05 -17.29 -8.82
N SER A 174 0.10 -16.39 -9.11
CA SER A 174 -1.29 -16.56 -8.70
C SER A 174 -2.02 -17.47 -9.68
N PRO A 175 -2.62 -18.59 -9.22
CA PRO A 175 -3.33 -19.56 -10.07
C PRO A 175 -4.60 -18.98 -10.72
#